data_df484b281885426ddaa1a0ff438776ad
#
_entry.id   df484b281885426ddaa1a0ff438776ad
#
_cell.length_a   1.000
_cell.length_b   1.000
_cell.length_c   1.000
_cell.angle_alpha   90.00
_cell.angle_beta   90.00
_cell.angle_gamma   90.00
#
_symmetry.space_group_name_H-M   'P 1'
#
loop_
_entity.id
_entity.type
_entity.pdbx_description
1 polymer ?
#
loop_
_entity_poly.entity_id
_entity_poly.type
_entity_poly.pdbx_seq_one_letter_code
_entity_poly.pdbx_strand_id
1 'polypeptide(L)'
;ENAIRKADQFMYQAKTCKNMVVTEHDEEVQDKAEGGETSKTYKYRILIVDDSEMNRAILSEILSEEYDIVEADSGESCIDKLRQYEREISLVLLDIVMPGMDGFGVLNYMNRHHYLEDIPVIMISSEDSTEVVRRAYEMGVSDYINRPFDAGVVHRRVYNTIKLYAKQRRLITLITNQVYEKEKNNRMMVEILSQIVEFRNGESGSHVLNINILTGMILESLVQKTDKYNITWSERLLITTASALHDIGKIGIDDKILNKPGKLTDEEFKIMQNHTIIGARILKKYGRI
;
A
#
# COMPACT_ATOMS: atom_id res chain seq x y z
N GLU A 1 21.88 -5.35 17.49
CA GLU A 1 22.18 -5.95 16.17
C GLU A 1 21.32 -7.20 15.87
N ASN A 2 21.14 -8.12 16.81
CA ASN A 2 20.33 -9.34 16.58
C ASN A 2 18.82 -9.10 16.41
N ALA A 3 18.25 -8.07 17.05
CA ALA A 3 16.83 -7.75 16.93
C ALA A 3 16.48 -7.08 15.60
N ILE A 4 17.37 -6.24 15.07
CA ILE A 4 17.23 -5.57 13.78
C ILE A 4 17.37 -6.59 12.64
N ARG A 5 18.35 -7.50 12.73
CA ARG A 5 18.49 -8.60 11.74
C ARG A 5 17.28 -9.53 11.72
N LYS A 6 16.69 -9.85 12.88
CA LYS A 6 15.45 -10.65 12.93
C LYS A 6 14.26 -9.90 12.36
N ALA A 7 14.11 -8.60 12.64
CA ALA A 7 13.04 -7.79 12.08
C ALA A 7 13.17 -7.66 10.55
N ASP A 8 14.39 -7.46 10.03
CA ASP A 8 14.66 -7.45 8.58
C ASP A 8 14.40 -8.82 7.94
N GLN A 9 14.72 -9.91 8.63
CA GLN A 9 14.47 -11.27 8.15
C GLN A 9 12.96 -11.59 8.13
N PHE A 10 12.19 -11.16 9.13
CA PHE A 10 10.71 -11.28 9.14
C PHE A 10 10.04 -10.37 8.13
N MET A 11 10.54 -9.14 7.91
CA MET A 11 10.06 -8.26 6.84
C MET A 11 10.37 -8.83 5.45
N TYR A 12 11.53 -9.44 5.27
CA TYR A 12 11.91 -10.09 4.02
C TYR A 12 11.06 -11.33 3.75
N GLN A 13 10.80 -12.16 4.75
CA GLN A 13 9.90 -13.32 4.66
C GLN A 13 8.43 -12.89 4.41
N ALA A 14 7.94 -11.84 5.06
CA ALA A 14 6.61 -11.30 4.80
C ALA A 14 6.50 -10.68 3.39
N LYS A 15 7.56 -10.05 2.88
CA LYS A 15 7.63 -9.55 1.49
C LYS A 15 7.66 -10.70 0.48
N THR A 16 8.42 -11.76 0.73
CA THR A 16 8.50 -12.94 -0.15
C THR A 16 7.17 -13.70 -0.19
N CYS A 17 6.51 -13.89 0.95
CA CYS A 17 5.19 -14.54 0.98
C CYS A 17 4.09 -13.71 0.29
N LYS A 18 4.10 -12.37 0.43
CA LYS A 18 3.17 -11.50 -0.33
C LYS A 18 3.45 -11.43 -1.82
N ASN A 19 4.72 -11.53 -2.23
CA ASN A 19 5.09 -11.53 -3.65
C ASN A 19 4.85 -12.90 -4.32
N MET A 20 4.96 -14.01 -3.59
CA MET A 20 4.74 -15.35 -4.14
C MET A 20 3.28 -15.61 -4.53
N VAL A 21 2.30 -15.08 -3.79
CA VAL A 21 0.87 -15.25 -4.12
C VAL A 21 0.45 -14.57 -5.42
N VAL A 22 1.24 -13.62 -5.93
CA VAL A 22 0.92 -12.86 -7.16
C VAL A 22 1.75 -13.32 -8.37
N THR A 23 2.87 -14.01 -8.16
CA THR A 23 3.79 -14.40 -9.26
C THR A 23 3.53 -15.78 -9.83
N GLU A 24 2.87 -16.69 -9.13
CA GLU A 24 2.68 -18.08 -9.61
C GLU A 24 1.60 -18.26 -10.68
N HIS A 25 0.71 -17.27 -10.86
CA HIS A 25 -0.31 -17.35 -11.92
C HIS A 25 -0.02 -16.51 -13.18
N ASP A 26 1.07 -15.75 -13.22
CA ASP A 26 1.41 -14.91 -14.39
C ASP A 26 2.61 -15.39 -15.21
N GLU A 27 3.26 -16.51 -14.87
CA GLU A 27 4.40 -17.04 -15.61
C GLU A 27 4.19 -18.49 -16.08
N GLU A 28 3.52 -18.68 -17.19
CA GLU A 28 3.97 -19.64 -18.18
C GLU A 28 5.22 -19.07 -18.90
N VAL A 29 6.33 -19.02 -18.21
CA VAL A 29 7.66 -18.94 -18.82
C VAL A 29 8.56 -19.91 -18.09
N GLN A 30 9.00 -20.89 -18.85
CA GLN A 30 9.96 -21.92 -18.52
C GLN A 30 11.16 -21.35 -17.73
N ASP A 31 11.41 -21.87 -16.53
CA ASP A 31 12.78 -22.16 -16.13
C ASP A 31 12.82 -23.41 -15.23
N LYS A 32 13.44 -24.44 -15.77
CA LYS A 32 13.80 -25.65 -15.05
C LYS A 32 14.98 -25.32 -14.15
N ALA A 33 14.79 -25.35 -12.84
CA ALA A 33 15.84 -25.58 -11.87
C ALA A 33 15.35 -26.53 -10.77
N GLU A 34 16.13 -27.53 -10.56
CA GLU A 34 15.94 -28.69 -9.71
C GLU A 34 15.76 -28.33 -8.22
N GLY A 35 14.84 -28.99 -7.53
CA GLY A 35 14.76 -28.99 -6.07
C GLY A 35 13.32 -29.12 -5.57
N GLY A 36 12.87 -30.36 -5.30
CA GLY A 36 11.51 -30.66 -4.88
C GLY A 36 11.13 -30.09 -3.52
N GLU A 37 10.10 -29.26 -3.58
CA GLU A 37 9.13 -29.07 -2.51
C GLU A 37 7.78 -28.79 -3.18
N THR A 38 6.74 -29.52 -2.77
CA THR A 38 5.38 -29.40 -3.30
C THR A 38 4.85 -27.99 -3.10
N SER A 39 4.85 -27.18 -4.14
CA SER A 39 4.22 -25.87 -4.15
C SER A 39 2.70 -26.07 -3.98
N LYS A 40 2.14 -25.63 -2.89
CA LYS A 40 0.70 -25.47 -2.74
C LYS A 40 0.28 -24.39 -3.72
N THR A 41 -0.28 -24.78 -4.85
CA THR A 41 -0.95 -23.87 -5.79
C THR A 41 -2.14 -23.26 -5.08
N TYR A 42 -2.03 -21.99 -4.67
CA TYR A 42 -3.16 -21.27 -4.06
C TYR A 42 -4.15 -20.92 -5.17
N LYS A 43 -5.30 -21.62 -5.19
CA LYS A 43 -6.40 -21.27 -6.09
C LYS A 43 -7.08 -19.98 -5.59
N TYR A 44 -7.50 -19.12 -6.51
CA TYR A 44 -8.36 -17.99 -6.20
C TYR A 44 -9.69 -18.51 -5.65
N ARG A 45 -10.23 -17.84 -4.62
CA ARG A 45 -11.49 -18.23 -3.97
C ARG A 45 -12.64 -17.39 -4.48
N ILE A 46 -13.69 -18.05 -4.97
CA ILE A 46 -14.90 -17.42 -5.50
C ILE A 46 -16.06 -17.72 -4.55
N LEU A 47 -16.78 -16.68 -4.16
CA LEU A 47 -18.02 -16.79 -3.41
C LEU A 47 -19.21 -16.77 -4.38
N ILE A 48 -19.96 -17.86 -4.46
CA ILE A 48 -21.19 -17.99 -5.27
C ILE A 48 -22.39 -17.78 -4.35
N VAL A 49 -23.22 -16.80 -4.68
CA VAL A 49 -24.39 -16.40 -3.89
C VAL A 49 -25.64 -16.50 -4.76
N ASP A 50 -26.50 -17.44 -4.49
CA ASP A 50 -27.75 -17.72 -5.22
C ASP A 50 -28.67 -18.53 -4.31
N ASP A 51 -29.97 -18.27 -4.25
CA ASP A 51 -30.90 -19.02 -3.43
C ASP A 51 -31.21 -20.41 -4.00
N SER A 52 -31.02 -20.60 -5.32
CA SER A 52 -31.22 -21.88 -6.01
C SER A 52 -29.99 -22.79 -5.87
N GLU A 53 -30.15 -23.92 -5.20
CA GLU A 53 -29.12 -24.97 -5.11
C GLU A 53 -28.64 -25.44 -6.50
N MET A 54 -29.58 -25.54 -7.47
CA MET A 54 -29.23 -25.94 -8.83
C MET A 54 -28.29 -24.94 -9.51
N ASN A 55 -28.54 -23.64 -9.34
CA ASN A 55 -27.69 -22.59 -9.93
C ASN A 55 -26.28 -22.61 -9.30
N ARG A 56 -26.21 -22.74 -7.98
CA ARG A 56 -24.92 -22.87 -7.29
C ARG A 56 -24.14 -24.09 -7.76
N ALA A 57 -24.82 -25.25 -7.90
CA ALA A 57 -24.19 -26.48 -8.39
C ALA A 57 -23.64 -26.33 -9.82
N ILE A 58 -24.40 -25.69 -10.74
CA ILE A 58 -23.96 -25.45 -12.11
C ILE A 58 -22.72 -24.53 -12.13
N LEU A 59 -22.74 -23.44 -11.39
CA LEU A 59 -21.60 -22.51 -11.34
C LEU A 59 -20.39 -23.15 -10.67
N SER A 60 -20.59 -23.93 -9.61
CA SER A 60 -19.54 -24.70 -8.95
C SER A 60 -18.92 -25.71 -9.91
N GLU A 61 -19.71 -26.43 -10.71
CA GLU A 61 -19.21 -27.39 -11.72
C GLU A 61 -18.35 -26.69 -12.78
N ILE A 62 -18.79 -25.53 -13.26
CA ILE A 62 -18.04 -24.73 -14.26
C ILE A 62 -16.70 -24.22 -13.71
N LEU A 63 -16.60 -23.89 -12.43
CA LEU A 63 -15.47 -23.13 -11.89
C LEU A 63 -14.55 -23.92 -10.95
N SER A 64 -14.99 -25.03 -10.36
CA SER A 64 -14.24 -25.76 -9.32
C SER A 64 -12.93 -26.40 -9.79
N GLU A 65 -12.75 -26.59 -11.10
CA GLU A 65 -11.50 -27.11 -11.62
C GLU A 65 -10.32 -26.15 -11.38
N GLU A 66 -10.55 -24.83 -11.54
CA GLU A 66 -9.51 -23.80 -11.44
C GLU A 66 -9.57 -22.98 -10.16
N TYR A 67 -10.74 -22.91 -9.49
CA TYR A 67 -11.01 -22.02 -8.35
C TYR A 67 -11.47 -22.79 -7.11
N ASP A 68 -11.18 -22.21 -5.93
CA ASP A 68 -11.79 -22.61 -4.66
C ASP A 68 -13.19 -22.02 -4.55
N ILE A 69 -14.23 -22.85 -4.38
CA ILE A 69 -15.60 -22.37 -4.33
C ILE A 69 -16.11 -22.33 -2.88
N VAL A 70 -16.70 -21.20 -2.52
CA VAL A 70 -17.49 -21.01 -1.31
C VAL A 70 -18.91 -20.68 -1.73
N GLU A 71 -19.91 -21.31 -1.12
CA GLU A 71 -21.31 -21.08 -1.46
C GLU A 71 -22.04 -20.36 -0.34
N ALA A 72 -22.99 -19.51 -0.73
CA ALA A 72 -23.98 -18.89 0.14
C ALA A 72 -25.37 -18.98 -0.53
N ASP A 73 -26.38 -19.30 0.25
CA ASP A 73 -27.76 -19.51 -0.22
C ASP A 73 -28.65 -18.28 -0.03
N SER A 74 -28.10 -17.20 0.52
CA SER A 74 -28.84 -15.97 0.86
C SER A 74 -27.89 -14.79 0.98
N GLY A 75 -28.43 -13.57 0.95
CA GLY A 75 -27.66 -12.35 1.17
C GLY A 75 -27.04 -12.29 2.56
N GLU A 76 -27.73 -12.76 3.58
CA GLU A 76 -27.23 -12.83 4.95
C GLU A 76 -26.05 -13.81 5.07
N SER A 77 -26.19 -15.01 4.47
CA SER A 77 -25.12 -16.01 4.40
C SER A 77 -23.90 -15.47 3.66
N CYS A 78 -24.12 -14.68 2.58
CA CYS A 78 -23.04 -13.98 1.86
C CYS A 78 -22.24 -13.06 2.78
N ILE A 79 -22.92 -12.23 3.58
CA ILE A 79 -22.28 -11.32 4.53
C ILE A 79 -21.45 -12.09 5.57
N ASP A 80 -21.97 -13.18 6.09
CA ASP A 80 -21.25 -14.02 7.06
C ASP A 80 -20.00 -14.65 6.44
N LYS A 81 -20.08 -15.09 5.17
CA LYS A 81 -18.91 -15.60 4.42
C LYS A 81 -17.88 -14.50 4.13
N LEU A 82 -18.32 -13.30 3.76
CA LEU A 82 -17.42 -12.14 3.57
C LEU A 82 -16.66 -11.81 4.85
N ARG A 83 -17.31 -11.84 6.01
CA ARG A 83 -16.66 -11.63 7.31
C ARG A 83 -15.72 -12.77 7.69
N GLN A 84 -16.11 -14.01 7.41
CA GLN A 84 -15.33 -15.20 7.76
C GLN A 84 -14.04 -15.31 6.96
N TYR A 85 -14.10 -15.02 5.66
CA TYR A 85 -12.98 -15.20 4.72
C TYR A 85 -12.27 -13.89 4.37
N GLU A 86 -12.85 -12.73 4.73
CA GLU A 86 -12.29 -11.38 4.52
C GLU A 86 -11.53 -11.22 3.17
N ARG A 87 -10.20 -11.21 3.26
CA ARG A 87 -9.31 -10.97 2.11
C ARG A 87 -9.03 -12.21 1.24
N GLU A 88 -9.54 -13.36 1.62
CA GLU A 88 -9.31 -14.60 0.85
C GLU A 88 -10.27 -14.70 -0.34
N ILE A 89 -11.42 -14.02 -0.31
CA ILE A 89 -12.36 -13.97 -1.43
C ILE A 89 -11.78 -13.08 -2.53
N SER A 90 -11.68 -13.64 -3.72
CA SER A 90 -11.12 -12.99 -4.90
C SER A 90 -12.19 -12.44 -5.84
N LEU A 91 -13.42 -12.99 -5.78
CA LEU A 91 -14.55 -12.58 -6.59
C LEU A 91 -15.85 -13.06 -5.96
N VAL A 92 -16.93 -12.29 -6.11
CA VAL A 92 -18.30 -12.70 -5.75
C VAL A 92 -19.13 -12.81 -7.01
N LEU A 93 -19.78 -13.98 -7.20
CA LEU A 93 -20.87 -14.17 -8.15
C LEU A 93 -22.18 -14.01 -7.36
N LEU A 94 -22.98 -13.00 -7.67
CA LEU A 94 -24.12 -12.58 -6.84
C LEU A 94 -25.41 -12.57 -7.64
N ASP A 95 -26.36 -13.39 -7.24
CA ASP A 95 -27.72 -13.29 -7.78
C ASP A 95 -28.41 -12.02 -7.30
N ILE A 96 -29.22 -11.45 -8.18
CA ILE A 96 -30.01 -10.24 -7.87
C ILE A 96 -31.22 -10.57 -7.03
N VAL A 97 -31.95 -11.63 -7.40
CA VAL A 97 -33.26 -11.94 -6.84
C VAL A 97 -33.12 -13.08 -5.83
N MET A 98 -33.10 -12.74 -4.56
CA MET A 98 -33.07 -13.70 -3.47
C MET A 98 -34.10 -13.33 -2.39
N PRO A 99 -34.69 -14.32 -1.68
CA PRO A 99 -35.53 -14.06 -0.52
C PRO A 99 -34.76 -13.34 0.60
N GLY A 100 -35.44 -12.43 1.31
CA GLY A 100 -34.83 -11.66 2.39
C GLY A 100 -33.95 -10.53 1.84
N MET A 101 -32.64 -10.63 2.01
CA MET A 101 -31.69 -9.65 1.45
C MET A 101 -31.38 -9.99 -0.01
N ASP A 102 -31.82 -9.11 -0.92
CA ASP A 102 -31.52 -9.23 -2.35
C ASP A 102 -30.06 -8.86 -2.69
N GLY A 103 -29.64 -9.10 -3.94
CA GLY A 103 -28.28 -8.80 -4.39
C GLY A 103 -27.92 -7.31 -4.26
N PHE A 104 -28.85 -6.39 -4.41
CA PHE A 104 -28.60 -4.96 -4.22
C PHE A 104 -28.41 -4.62 -2.73
N GLY A 105 -29.07 -5.32 -1.82
CA GLY A 105 -28.83 -5.23 -0.38
C GLY A 105 -27.42 -5.64 -0.01
N VAL A 106 -26.94 -6.75 -0.59
CA VAL A 106 -25.55 -7.23 -0.43
C VAL A 106 -24.54 -6.21 -0.98
N LEU A 107 -24.77 -5.67 -2.19
CA LEU A 107 -23.90 -4.64 -2.76
C LEU A 107 -23.83 -3.38 -1.90
N ASN A 108 -24.97 -2.95 -1.36
CA ASN A 108 -24.99 -1.80 -0.46
C ASN A 108 -24.18 -2.05 0.81
N TYR A 109 -24.27 -3.27 1.37
CA TYR A 109 -23.44 -3.67 2.49
C TYR A 109 -21.95 -3.66 2.12
N MET A 110 -21.57 -4.28 1.00
CA MET A 110 -20.20 -4.33 0.52
C MET A 110 -19.62 -2.94 0.28
N ASN A 111 -20.41 -2.02 -0.28
CA ASN A 111 -20.00 -0.64 -0.52
C ASN A 111 -19.76 0.11 0.81
N ARG A 112 -20.67 0.03 1.76
CA ARG A 112 -20.54 0.67 3.08
C ARG A 112 -19.33 0.19 3.88
N HIS A 113 -18.92 -1.05 3.67
CA HIS A 113 -17.78 -1.66 4.35
C HIS A 113 -16.50 -1.72 3.51
N HIS A 114 -16.48 -1.01 2.38
CA HIS A 114 -15.33 -0.90 1.46
C HIS A 114 -14.86 -2.23 0.84
N TYR A 115 -15.69 -3.26 0.83
CA TYR A 115 -15.34 -4.55 0.19
C TYR A 115 -15.23 -4.43 -1.33
N LEU A 116 -16.02 -3.55 -1.98
CA LEU A 116 -16.00 -3.37 -3.45
C LEU A 116 -14.68 -2.79 -3.97
N GLU A 117 -13.89 -2.14 -3.11
CA GLU A 117 -12.56 -1.64 -3.48
C GLU A 117 -11.58 -2.78 -3.77
N ASP A 118 -11.74 -3.91 -3.04
CA ASP A 118 -10.83 -5.05 -3.11
C ASP A 118 -11.44 -6.30 -3.75
N ILE A 119 -12.76 -6.48 -3.69
CA ILE A 119 -13.45 -7.69 -4.13
C ILE A 119 -14.40 -7.36 -5.28
N PRO A 120 -14.09 -7.77 -6.52
CA PRO A 120 -14.98 -7.60 -7.65
C PRO A 120 -16.26 -8.42 -7.48
N VAL A 121 -17.37 -7.87 -7.95
CA VAL A 121 -18.66 -8.53 -7.99
C VAL A 121 -19.11 -8.66 -9.44
N ILE A 122 -19.52 -9.88 -9.81
CA ILE A 122 -20.25 -10.16 -11.05
C ILE A 122 -21.68 -10.48 -10.66
N MET A 123 -22.64 -9.67 -11.11
CA MET A 123 -24.04 -9.95 -10.86
C MET A 123 -24.60 -10.97 -11.84
N ILE A 124 -25.53 -11.78 -11.33
CA ILE A 124 -26.24 -12.79 -12.11
C ILE A 124 -27.72 -12.46 -12.10
N SER A 125 -28.39 -12.54 -13.25
CA SER A 125 -29.84 -12.33 -13.33
C SER A 125 -30.47 -13.06 -14.49
N SER A 126 -31.75 -13.34 -14.35
CA SER A 126 -32.65 -13.74 -15.44
C SER A 126 -33.37 -12.53 -16.08
N GLU A 127 -33.26 -11.34 -15.49
CA GLU A 127 -33.90 -10.12 -16.00
C GLU A 127 -32.97 -9.35 -16.91
N ASP A 128 -33.37 -9.18 -18.16
CA ASP A 128 -32.64 -8.38 -19.18
C ASP A 128 -33.03 -6.88 -19.15
N SER A 129 -33.61 -6.40 -18.06
CA SER A 129 -34.03 -4.99 -18.01
C SER A 129 -32.79 -4.09 -17.96
N THR A 130 -32.70 -3.21 -18.96
CA THR A 130 -31.61 -2.22 -19.06
C THR A 130 -31.46 -1.38 -17.79
N GLU A 131 -32.55 -1.20 -17.04
CA GLU A 131 -32.59 -0.39 -15.84
C GLU A 131 -31.91 -1.10 -14.65
N VAL A 132 -32.12 -2.39 -14.52
CA VAL A 132 -31.46 -3.25 -13.48
C VAL A 132 -29.95 -3.32 -13.73
N VAL A 133 -29.57 -3.56 -14.99
CA VAL A 133 -28.16 -3.61 -15.40
C VAL A 133 -27.45 -2.28 -15.13
N ARG A 134 -28.07 -1.16 -15.51
CA ARG A 134 -27.54 0.18 -15.26
C ARG A 134 -27.34 0.44 -13.78
N ARG A 135 -28.35 0.14 -12.95
CA ARG A 135 -28.28 0.29 -11.50
C ARG A 135 -27.14 -0.53 -10.89
N ALA A 136 -26.94 -1.76 -11.36
CA ALA A 136 -25.84 -2.60 -10.89
C ALA A 136 -24.48 -1.96 -11.14
N TYR A 137 -24.23 -1.45 -12.35
CA TYR A 137 -22.99 -0.76 -12.67
C TYR A 137 -22.80 0.57 -11.89
N GLU A 138 -23.87 1.34 -11.69
CA GLU A 138 -23.82 2.55 -10.85
C GLU A 138 -23.45 2.26 -9.40
N MET A 139 -23.75 1.05 -8.91
CA MET A 139 -23.37 0.59 -7.57
C MET A 139 -21.97 -0.04 -7.50
N GLY A 140 -21.22 -0.09 -8.61
CA GLY A 140 -19.83 -0.54 -8.62
C GLY A 140 -19.61 -2.02 -8.97
N VAL A 141 -20.61 -2.66 -9.60
CA VAL A 141 -20.47 -4.04 -10.10
C VAL A 141 -19.45 -4.08 -11.24
N SER A 142 -18.59 -5.09 -11.23
CA SER A 142 -17.52 -5.23 -12.22
C SER A 142 -18.01 -5.80 -13.55
N ASP A 143 -18.98 -6.72 -13.51
CA ASP A 143 -19.57 -7.35 -14.70
C ASP A 143 -20.94 -7.96 -14.38
N TYR A 144 -21.61 -8.48 -15.42
CA TYR A 144 -22.96 -9.01 -15.35
C TYR A 144 -23.10 -10.27 -16.20
N ILE A 145 -23.78 -11.31 -15.70
CA ILE A 145 -24.01 -12.57 -16.41
C ILE A 145 -25.51 -12.86 -16.47
N ASN A 146 -26.01 -13.12 -17.67
CA ASN A 146 -27.40 -13.49 -17.89
C ASN A 146 -27.61 -14.99 -17.76
N ARG A 147 -28.79 -15.39 -17.32
CA ARG A 147 -29.26 -16.77 -17.42
C ARG A 147 -29.99 -16.98 -18.75
N PRO A 148 -29.93 -18.20 -19.38
CA PRO A 148 -29.23 -19.39 -18.91
C PRO A 148 -27.70 -19.27 -18.99
N PHE A 149 -26.99 -20.03 -18.13
CA PHE A 149 -25.54 -20.00 -18.10
C PHE A 149 -24.91 -20.66 -19.31
N ASP A 150 -24.06 -19.92 -20.01
CA ASP A 150 -23.09 -20.48 -20.94
C ASP A 150 -21.76 -20.66 -20.21
N ALA A 151 -21.27 -21.90 -20.11
CA ALA A 151 -20.07 -22.23 -19.36
C ALA A 151 -18.83 -21.46 -19.85
N GLY A 152 -18.68 -21.30 -21.16
CA GLY A 152 -17.56 -20.56 -21.75
C GLY A 152 -17.60 -19.07 -21.43
N VAL A 153 -18.82 -18.48 -21.42
CA VAL A 153 -19.02 -17.06 -21.06
C VAL A 153 -18.75 -16.83 -19.57
N VAL A 154 -19.31 -17.67 -18.69
CA VAL A 154 -19.09 -17.61 -17.25
C VAL A 154 -17.60 -17.68 -16.93
N HIS A 155 -16.93 -18.73 -17.42
CA HIS A 155 -15.50 -18.94 -17.21
C HIS A 155 -14.67 -17.73 -17.70
N ARG A 156 -14.95 -17.23 -18.91
CA ARG A 156 -14.20 -16.11 -19.51
C ARG A 156 -14.39 -14.81 -18.72
N ARG A 157 -15.60 -14.50 -18.26
CA ARG A 157 -15.89 -13.28 -17.47
C ARG A 157 -15.22 -13.35 -16.11
N VAL A 158 -15.33 -14.48 -15.41
CA VAL A 158 -14.66 -14.72 -14.13
C VAL A 158 -13.15 -14.58 -14.26
N TYR A 159 -12.55 -15.28 -15.22
CA TYR A 159 -11.11 -15.21 -15.49
C TYR A 159 -10.64 -13.78 -15.77
N ASN A 160 -11.31 -13.06 -16.69
CA ASN A 160 -10.92 -11.70 -17.05
C ASN A 160 -11.03 -10.75 -15.86
N THR A 161 -12.09 -10.87 -15.06
CA THR A 161 -12.32 -10.03 -13.89
C THR A 161 -11.26 -10.27 -12.83
N ILE A 162 -11.00 -11.53 -12.47
CA ILE A 162 -9.95 -11.88 -11.50
C ILE A 162 -8.58 -11.38 -11.99
N LYS A 163 -8.24 -11.61 -13.26
CA LYS A 163 -6.98 -11.19 -13.85
C LYS A 163 -6.80 -9.66 -13.82
N LEU A 164 -7.86 -8.90 -14.12
CA LEU A 164 -7.83 -7.45 -14.08
C LEU A 164 -7.55 -6.93 -12.66
N TYR A 165 -8.28 -7.44 -11.67
CA TYR A 165 -8.12 -7.03 -10.27
C TYR A 165 -6.78 -7.48 -9.68
N ALA A 166 -6.30 -8.68 -10.01
CA ALA A 166 -4.96 -9.13 -9.62
C ALA A 166 -3.87 -8.21 -10.19
N LYS A 167 -3.98 -7.82 -11.46
CA LYS A 167 -3.05 -6.86 -12.07
C LYS A 167 -3.11 -5.48 -11.41
N GLN A 168 -4.30 -5.00 -11.09
CA GLN A 168 -4.48 -3.72 -10.39
C GLN A 168 -3.84 -3.74 -8.99
N ARG A 169 -4.08 -4.80 -8.20
CA ARG A 169 -3.46 -4.97 -6.87
C ARG A 169 -1.92 -5.01 -6.98
N ARG A 170 -1.39 -5.76 -7.97
CA ARG A 170 0.06 -5.82 -8.22
C ARG A 170 0.63 -4.42 -8.49
N LEU A 171 -0.04 -3.62 -9.35
CA LEU A 171 0.40 -2.25 -9.65
C LEU A 171 0.39 -1.36 -8.41
N ILE A 172 -0.66 -1.42 -7.59
CA ILE A 172 -0.74 -0.65 -6.33
C ILE A 172 0.42 -1.04 -5.40
N THR A 173 0.68 -2.33 -5.23
CA THR A 173 1.78 -2.83 -4.40
C THR A 173 3.14 -2.36 -4.91
N LEU A 174 3.37 -2.41 -6.23
CA LEU A 174 4.61 -1.92 -6.84
C LEU A 174 4.80 -0.42 -6.63
N ILE A 175 3.76 0.38 -6.85
CA ILE A 175 3.79 1.84 -6.63
C ILE A 175 4.08 2.15 -5.16
N THR A 176 3.37 1.51 -4.23
CA THR A 176 3.58 1.70 -2.79
C THR A 176 5.01 1.36 -2.38
N ASN A 177 5.55 0.24 -2.88
CA ASN A 177 6.94 -0.14 -2.62
C ASN A 177 7.94 0.86 -3.22
N GLN A 178 7.71 1.35 -4.44
CA GLN A 178 8.57 2.36 -5.06
C GLN A 178 8.57 3.68 -4.29
N VAL A 179 7.40 4.13 -3.84
CA VAL A 179 7.28 5.35 -3.01
C VAL A 179 8.06 5.16 -1.71
N TYR A 180 7.87 4.02 -1.03
CA TYR A 180 8.58 3.71 0.20
C TYR A 180 10.11 3.69 0.02
N GLU A 181 10.62 3.00 -1.00
CA GLU A 181 12.06 2.94 -1.28
C GLU A 181 12.63 4.32 -1.66
N LYS A 182 11.86 5.11 -2.43
CA LYS A 182 12.25 6.48 -2.76
C LYS A 182 12.37 7.37 -1.51
N GLU A 183 11.41 7.29 -0.60
CA GLU A 183 11.48 8.05 0.66
C GLU A 183 12.64 7.61 1.54
N LYS A 184 12.88 6.29 1.64
CA LYS A 184 14.01 5.73 2.37
C LYS A 184 15.35 6.22 1.79
N ASN A 185 15.49 6.20 0.47
CA ASN A 185 16.69 6.69 -0.19
C ASN A 185 16.88 8.20 0.01
N ASN A 186 15.81 8.99 -0.06
CA ASN A 186 15.89 10.43 0.20
C ASN A 186 16.36 10.72 1.63
N ARG A 187 15.82 10.02 2.63
CA ARG A 187 16.27 10.15 4.04
C ARG A 187 17.74 9.80 4.19
N MET A 188 18.16 8.67 3.60
CA MET A 188 19.57 8.24 3.63
C MET A 188 20.49 9.28 2.99
N MET A 189 20.11 9.88 1.85
CA MET A 189 20.89 10.93 1.20
C MET A 189 21.02 12.18 2.09
N VAL A 190 19.92 12.61 2.74
CA VAL A 190 19.95 13.74 3.69
C VAL A 190 20.89 13.44 4.86
N GLU A 191 20.81 12.23 5.41
CA GLU A 191 21.65 11.79 6.52
C GLU A 191 23.15 11.75 6.12
N ILE A 192 23.47 11.19 4.96
CA ILE A 192 24.86 11.16 4.45
C ILE A 192 25.40 12.58 4.23
N LEU A 193 24.60 13.46 3.61
CA LEU A 193 25.02 14.85 3.37
C LEU A 193 25.28 15.58 4.69
N SER A 194 24.42 15.39 5.68
CA SER A 194 24.59 15.97 7.01
C SER A 194 25.86 15.43 7.71
N GLN A 195 26.07 14.12 7.64
CA GLN A 195 27.28 13.49 8.21
C GLN A 195 28.58 13.95 7.57
N ILE A 196 28.59 14.18 6.22
CA ILE A 196 29.76 14.73 5.53
C ILE A 196 30.11 16.12 6.06
N VAL A 197 29.12 16.95 6.31
CA VAL A 197 29.33 18.30 6.86
C VAL A 197 29.83 18.25 8.30
N GLU A 198 29.26 17.38 9.13
CA GLU A 198 29.70 17.19 10.52
C GLU A 198 31.09 16.57 10.64
N PHE A 199 31.42 15.60 9.77
CA PHE A 199 32.77 15.03 9.71
C PHE A 199 33.84 16.09 9.46
N ARG A 200 33.54 17.10 8.62
CA ARG A 200 34.42 18.24 8.37
C ARG A 200 34.61 19.12 9.61
N ASN A 201 33.63 19.15 10.50
CA ASN A 201 33.63 19.95 11.72
C ASN A 201 34.15 19.17 12.95
N GLY A 202 34.59 17.93 12.79
CA GLY A 202 35.07 17.07 13.88
C GLY A 202 33.98 16.60 14.85
N GLU A 203 32.71 16.83 14.52
CA GLU A 203 31.56 16.36 15.30
C GLU A 203 31.23 14.90 14.98
N SER A 204 30.63 14.20 15.92
CA SER A 204 30.23 12.78 15.71
C SER A 204 28.91 12.69 14.95
N GLY A 205 28.81 11.80 13.95
CA GLY A 205 27.58 11.59 13.17
C GLY A 205 26.32 11.23 13.97
N SER A 206 26.46 11.00 15.27
CA SER A 206 25.33 10.83 16.19
C SER A 206 24.56 12.14 16.48
N HIS A 207 25.17 13.30 16.23
CA HIS A 207 24.56 14.61 16.48
C HIS A 207 23.34 14.84 15.58
N VAL A 208 23.44 14.60 14.28
CA VAL A 208 22.31 14.72 13.32
C VAL A 208 21.14 13.82 13.70
N LEU A 209 21.45 12.57 14.05
CA LEU A 209 20.41 11.61 14.45
C LEU A 209 19.66 12.11 15.69
N ASN A 210 20.40 12.61 16.69
CA ASN A 210 19.81 13.15 17.93
C ASN A 210 18.94 14.36 17.66
N ILE A 211 19.38 15.31 16.82
CA ILE A 211 18.59 16.50 16.44
C ILE A 211 17.29 16.07 15.75
N ASN A 212 17.36 15.11 14.84
CA ASN A 212 16.20 14.62 14.11
C ASN A 212 15.16 14.00 15.08
N ILE A 213 15.61 13.15 16.00
CA ILE A 213 14.77 12.52 17.01
C ILE A 213 14.15 13.59 17.93
N LEU A 214 14.97 14.50 18.46
CA LEU A 214 14.51 15.56 19.38
C LEU A 214 13.49 16.48 18.69
N THR A 215 13.74 16.89 17.45
CA THR A 215 12.80 17.71 16.68
C THR A 215 11.47 16.99 16.49
N GLY A 216 11.48 15.69 16.15
CA GLY A 216 10.26 14.89 16.06
C GLY A 216 9.48 14.84 17.37
N MET A 217 10.16 14.55 18.50
CA MET A 217 9.54 14.50 19.82
C MET A 217 8.96 15.85 20.24
N ILE A 218 9.66 16.97 19.98
CA ILE A 218 9.18 18.31 20.28
C ILE A 218 7.92 18.63 19.48
N LEU A 219 7.91 18.36 18.19
CA LEU A 219 6.76 18.61 17.32
C LEU A 219 5.55 17.74 17.71
N GLU A 220 5.78 16.48 18.06
CA GLU A 220 4.71 15.60 18.54
C GLU A 220 4.12 16.10 19.87
N SER A 221 4.97 16.47 20.83
CA SER A 221 4.54 17.05 22.09
C SER A 221 3.80 18.38 21.91
N LEU A 222 4.22 19.20 20.95
CA LEU A 222 3.59 20.47 20.64
C LEU A 222 2.15 20.28 20.15
N VAL A 223 1.97 19.38 19.17
CA VAL A 223 0.63 19.08 18.60
C VAL A 223 -0.31 18.47 19.64
N GLN A 224 0.22 17.66 20.57
CA GLN A 224 -0.60 17.07 21.64
C GLN A 224 -1.01 18.08 22.73
N LYS A 225 -0.21 19.14 22.94
CA LYS A 225 -0.43 20.09 24.04
C LYS A 225 -1.19 21.36 23.67
N THR A 226 -1.29 21.67 22.38
CA THR A 226 -1.93 22.91 21.94
C THR A 226 -2.48 22.83 20.53
N ASP A 227 -3.69 23.33 20.35
CA ASP A 227 -4.34 23.48 19.04
C ASP A 227 -3.94 24.78 18.32
N LYS A 228 -3.04 25.56 18.93
CA LYS A 228 -2.60 26.87 18.38
C LYS A 228 -1.89 26.72 17.02
N TYR A 229 -1.23 25.60 16.80
CA TYR A 229 -0.47 25.30 15.60
C TYR A 229 -1.08 24.09 14.90
N ASN A 230 -1.70 24.33 13.77
CA ASN A 230 -2.26 23.25 12.95
C ASN A 230 -1.17 22.66 12.04
N ILE A 231 -0.21 21.93 12.63
CA ILE A 231 0.92 21.32 11.92
C ILE A 231 0.49 19.94 11.42
N THR A 232 0.36 19.83 10.12
CA THR A 232 0.01 18.56 9.46
C THR A 232 1.13 17.52 9.61
N TRP A 233 0.82 16.27 9.39
CA TRP A 233 1.82 15.19 9.41
C TRP A 233 2.95 15.44 8.38
N SER A 234 2.59 15.93 7.19
CA SER A 234 3.54 16.24 6.11
C SER A 234 4.50 17.39 6.52
N GLU A 235 3.99 18.42 7.18
CA GLU A 235 4.82 19.54 7.68
C GLU A 235 5.75 19.07 8.81
N ARG A 236 5.28 18.21 9.72
CA ARG A 236 6.14 17.61 10.74
C ARG A 236 7.28 16.82 10.14
N LEU A 237 6.99 16.00 9.14
CA LEU A 237 8.01 15.21 8.42
C LEU A 237 9.03 16.13 7.73
N LEU A 238 8.54 17.19 7.08
CA LEU A 238 9.40 18.18 6.39
C LEU A 238 10.32 18.90 7.40
N ILE A 239 9.78 19.40 8.52
CA ILE A 239 10.57 20.09 9.54
C ILE A 239 11.61 19.16 10.16
N THR A 240 11.21 17.92 10.48
CA THR A 240 12.11 16.91 11.04
C THR A 240 13.25 16.58 10.05
N THR A 241 12.94 16.42 8.76
CA THR A 241 13.95 16.18 7.72
C THR A 241 14.86 17.39 7.53
N ALA A 242 14.30 18.59 7.53
CA ALA A 242 15.06 19.84 7.39
C ALA A 242 15.99 20.10 8.59
N SER A 243 15.62 19.65 9.80
CA SER A 243 16.45 19.79 10.99
C SER A 243 17.81 19.08 10.84
N ALA A 244 17.89 17.99 10.10
CA ALA A 244 19.14 17.32 9.81
C ALA A 244 20.09 18.18 8.94
N LEU A 245 19.55 19.11 8.17
CA LEU A 245 20.31 19.97 7.25
C LEU A 245 20.62 21.36 7.84
N HIS A 246 20.34 21.58 9.13
CA HIS A 246 20.49 22.91 9.75
C HIS A 246 21.90 23.50 9.57
N ASP A 247 22.90 22.64 9.56
CA ASP A 247 24.33 23.00 9.46
C ASP A 247 24.93 22.84 8.06
N ILE A 248 24.12 22.51 7.04
CA ILE A 248 24.62 22.28 5.66
C ILE A 248 25.45 23.45 5.11
N GLY A 249 25.20 24.67 5.58
CA GLY A 249 25.93 25.86 5.18
C GLY A 249 27.35 25.95 5.74
N LYS A 250 27.71 25.14 6.72
CA LYS A 250 29.10 25.05 7.23
C LYS A 250 30.10 24.64 6.12
N ILE A 251 29.58 24.02 5.05
CA ILE A 251 30.41 23.68 3.87
C ILE A 251 31.08 24.93 3.23
N GLY A 252 30.47 26.10 3.39
CA GLY A 252 31.02 27.38 2.85
C GLY A 252 31.85 28.17 3.86
N ILE A 253 32.14 27.65 5.03
CA ILE A 253 32.97 28.31 6.05
C ILE A 253 34.41 27.80 5.91
N ASP A 254 35.38 28.74 6.03
CA ASP A 254 36.83 28.43 5.96
C ASP A 254 37.22 27.51 7.13
N ASP A 255 38.04 26.50 6.86
CA ASP A 255 38.49 25.52 7.86
C ASP A 255 39.25 26.15 9.02
N LYS A 256 39.95 27.27 8.77
CA LYS A 256 40.67 28.00 9.82
C LYS A 256 39.75 28.60 10.88
N ILE A 257 38.48 28.88 10.49
CA ILE A 257 37.47 29.42 11.38
C ILE A 257 36.65 28.23 11.94
N LEU A 258 36.26 27.32 11.06
CA LEU A 258 35.41 26.16 11.42
C LEU A 258 36.08 25.29 12.47
N ASN A 259 37.35 24.98 12.30
CA ASN A 259 38.14 24.07 13.16
C ASN A 259 39.17 24.82 14.01
N LYS A 260 38.92 26.10 14.32
CA LYS A 260 39.86 26.91 15.11
C LYS A 260 39.99 26.34 16.53
N PRO A 261 41.21 26.01 16.99
CA PRO A 261 41.40 25.62 18.39
C PRO A 261 41.22 26.83 19.31
N GLY A 262 40.14 26.87 20.07
CA GLY A 262 39.84 27.93 21.01
C GLY A 262 38.62 28.79 20.63
N LYS A 263 38.46 29.94 21.31
CA LYS A 263 37.33 30.85 21.05
C LYS A 263 37.52 31.63 19.76
N LEU A 264 36.40 31.80 19.01
CA LEU A 264 36.36 32.68 17.86
C LEU A 264 36.40 34.14 18.31
N THR A 265 37.06 35.03 17.52
CA THR A 265 36.88 36.47 17.65
C THR A 265 35.49 36.91 17.22
N ASP A 266 35.11 38.14 17.51
CA ASP A 266 33.78 38.67 17.11
C ASP A 266 33.61 38.71 15.56
N GLU A 267 34.69 38.97 14.84
CA GLU A 267 34.67 38.95 13.37
C GLU A 267 34.52 37.50 12.85
N GLU A 268 35.29 36.56 13.40
CA GLU A 268 35.23 35.15 13.04
C GLU A 268 33.86 34.56 13.39
N PHE A 269 33.28 34.96 14.51
CA PHE A 269 31.93 34.52 14.92
C PHE A 269 30.87 35.02 13.93
N LYS A 270 30.94 36.25 13.42
CA LYS A 270 30.07 36.75 12.37
C LYS A 270 30.22 35.96 11.06
N ILE A 271 31.45 35.55 10.71
CA ILE A 271 31.67 34.67 9.55
C ILE A 271 31.02 33.30 9.79
N MET A 272 31.19 32.72 10.99
CA MET A 272 30.56 31.46 11.35
C MET A 272 29.01 31.54 11.25
N GLN A 273 28.41 32.64 11.71
CA GLN A 273 26.95 32.83 11.62
C GLN A 273 26.42 32.80 10.18
N ASN A 274 27.26 33.15 9.19
CA ASN A 274 26.85 33.12 7.78
C ASN A 274 26.50 31.71 7.26
N HIS A 275 26.86 30.62 7.99
CA HIS A 275 26.46 29.28 7.58
C HIS A 275 24.95 29.17 7.41
N THR A 276 24.15 29.86 8.24
CA THR A 276 22.68 29.84 8.14
C THR A 276 22.18 30.43 6.81
N ILE A 277 22.82 31.54 6.35
CA ILE A 277 22.49 32.19 5.09
C ILE A 277 22.97 31.34 3.90
N ILE A 278 24.17 30.76 4.02
CA ILE A 278 24.71 29.85 3.00
C ILE A 278 23.83 28.61 2.85
N GLY A 279 23.45 27.99 3.97
CA GLY A 279 22.54 26.84 4.00
C GLY A 279 21.20 27.16 3.37
N ALA A 280 20.57 28.26 3.76
CA ALA A 280 19.32 28.72 3.14
C ALA A 280 19.46 28.96 1.63
N ARG A 281 20.59 29.47 1.15
CA ARG A 281 20.85 29.69 -0.26
C ARG A 281 21.04 28.38 -1.02
N ILE A 282 21.75 27.41 -0.44
CA ILE A 282 21.92 26.06 -1.00
C ILE A 282 20.57 25.41 -1.17
N LEU A 283 19.75 25.37 -0.12
CA LEU A 283 18.44 24.71 -0.13
C LEU A 283 17.46 25.41 -1.09
N LYS A 284 17.43 26.74 -1.13
CA LYS A 284 16.55 27.52 -2.02
C LYS A 284 16.83 27.28 -3.50
N LYS A 285 18.10 27.03 -3.89
CA LYS A 285 18.47 26.78 -5.30
C LYS A 285 17.85 25.51 -5.87
N TYR A 286 17.61 24.52 -5.03
CA TYR A 286 17.08 23.20 -5.41
C TYR A 286 15.63 22.96 -4.97
N GLY A 287 15.08 23.86 -4.15
CA GLY A 287 13.70 23.83 -3.69
C GLY A 287 12.83 24.83 -4.44
N ARG A 288 12.14 24.38 -5.48
CA ARG A 288 10.77 24.85 -5.70
C ARG A 288 9.89 24.02 -4.76
N ILE A 289 9.84 24.45 -3.53
CA ILE A 289 8.84 24.00 -2.57
C ILE A 289 7.81 25.11 -2.48
#